data_efab8e306dc72649901219fe20042ad3
#
_entry.id   efab8e306dc72649901219fe20042ad3
#
_cell.length_a   1.000
_cell.length_b   1.000
_cell.length_c   1.000
_cell.angle_alpha   90.00
_cell.angle_beta   90.00
_cell.angle_gamma   90.00
#
_symmetry.space_group_name_H-M   'P 1'
#
loop_
_entity.id
_entity.type
_entity.pdbx_description
1 polymer ?
#
loop_
_entity_poly.entity_id
_entity_poly.type
_entity_poly.pdbx_seq_one_letter_code
_entity_poly.pdbx_strand_id
1 'polypeptide(L)'
;MKDDGHMKTVSVEKETSRQHPAQYTRWFRIVLKVMVPLLILGAGIAGASYISNTGPTAGKKQPVKTASLVQVETLHQSSERVVVSAMGTVAAARTIALKACVSGKVIALNPEFIEGGFLKQDAYILQIDPEDYKLAVKEKQSQVTNATYELKLELGHQEVAQREWELLNGQNPTNVRDGELALRKPHLENAEANLAAAEAELAQAELDLERTVIRAPFNAIVRTKDVDLGSQVSAQDQLAELVGADEYWIKVSIPVDRLKWITIPRTNGDPGSRVCIIYGNDSEPYERTGTVIKLLSDLETEGRMARILVSVKDPLGLKTRKVKRLPLLISQYIRVEIQGRKLKNVFRIPRTALRDNTKVWISGDDGRLDIREVDIVWRDTLTVLVKNGLKDGEALIVSDLAAPVNGMNVRIAQPSGDVSKSVTEQSQPEKLSKR
;
A
#
# COMPACT_ATOMS: atom_id res chain seq x y z
N MET A 1 40.87 61.99 1.91
CA MET A 1 41.65 62.58 0.82
C MET A 1 40.63 63.39 0.08
N LYS A 2 40.57 64.60 0.49
CA LYS A 2 41.11 65.77 -0.33
C LYS A 2 40.27 65.92 -1.58
N ASP A 3 39.77 66.99 -1.96
CA ASP A 3 39.94 68.40 -1.66
C ASP A 3 38.98 69.13 -2.61
N ASP A 4 38.38 70.11 -2.10
CA ASP A 4 38.49 71.48 -2.54
C ASP A 4 37.90 71.78 -3.92
N GLY A 5 37.28 72.85 -4.15
CA GLY A 5 37.19 74.13 -3.52
C GLY A 5 36.61 75.16 -4.52
N HIS A 6 36.16 76.16 -3.95
CA HIS A 6 36.28 77.55 -4.30
C HIS A 6 35.59 78.08 -5.59
N MET A 7 34.82 78.99 -5.40
CA MET A 7 35.07 80.48 -5.16
C MET A 7 34.71 81.33 -6.34
N LYS A 8 34.00 82.28 -6.17
CA LYS A 8 34.13 83.76 -6.07
C LYS A 8 33.20 84.47 -7.03
N THR A 9 32.41 85.29 -6.46
CA THR A 9 32.46 86.76 -6.35
C THR A 9 32.46 87.53 -7.67
N VAL A 10 31.79 88.58 -7.86
CA VAL A 10 31.95 89.98 -7.40
C VAL A 10 30.96 90.83 -8.20
N SER A 11 30.11 91.56 -7.55
CA SER A 11 30.11 93.04 -7.34
C SER A 11 29.82 93.92 -8.53
N VAL A 12 29.10 94.91 -8.29
CA VAL A 12 29.30 96.35 -8.19
C VAL A 12 28.33 97.15 -9.06
N GLU A 13 27.52 97.96 -8.35
CA GLU A 13 27.48 99.46 -8.29
C GLU A 13 27.00 100.16 -9.57
N LYS A 14 26.29 101.18 -9.59
CA LYS A 14 26.11 102.47 -8.90
C LYS A 14 25.00 103.30 -9.59
N GLU A 15 24.35 104.01 -8.85
CA GLU A 15 24.17 105.40 -8.58
C GLU A 15 23.14 106.20 -9.38
N THR A 16 22.39 106.87 -8.69
CA THR A 16 21.99 108.23 -8.45
C THR A 16 20.94 108.84 -9.43
N SER A 17 20.03 109.67 -9.12
CA SER A 17 19.83 110.73 -8.11
C SER A 17 18.45 111.41 -8.20
N ARG A 18 17.95 111.92 -7.06
CA ARG A 18 17.21 113.12 -6.76
C ARG A 18 16.03 113.62 -7.68
N GLN A 19 14.84 113.92 -7.14
CA GLN A 19 14.46 115.09 -6.31
C GLN A 19 12.95 115.05 -5.91
N HIS A 20 12.68 115.59 -4.74
CA HIS A 20 11.43 115.93 -4.08
C HIS A 20 10.58 116.95 -4.80
N PRO A 21 9.39 117.41 -4.32
CA PRO A 21 8.48 116.98 -3.24
C PRO A 21 6.99 117.08 -3.61
N ALA A 22 6.12 116.56 -2.77
CA ALA A 22 4.95 117.27 -2.26
C ALA A 22 4.12 116.36 -1.35
N GLN A 23 3.93 116.85 -0.15
CA GLN A 23 3.05 116.36 0.85
C GLN A 23 1.59 116.43 0.35
N TYR A 24 0.83 115.31 0.42
CA TYR A 24 -0.59 115.27 0.79
C TYR A 24 -0.99 113.80 0.96
N THR A 25 -1.63 113.57 2.13
CA THR A 25 -2.42 112.37 2.47
C THR A 25 -1.67 111.19 3.12
N ARG A 26 -1.01 111.45 4.25
CA ARG A 26 -0.61 110.34 5.16
C ARG A 26 -1.82 109.57 5.70
N TRP A 27 -2.99 110.16 5.73
CA TRP A 27 -4.18 109.57 6.31
C TRP A 27 -4.85 108.58 5.37
N PHE A 28 -4.85 108.84 4.06
CA PHE A 28 -5.44 107.93 3.07
C PHE A 28 -4.63 106.65 2.89
N ARG A 29 -3.35 106.69 3.09
CA ARG A 29 -2.45 105.51 3.03
C ARG A 29 -2.61 104.55 4.24
N ILE A 30 -3.01 105.07 5.41
CA ILE A 30 -3.21 104.31 6.62
C ILE A 30 -4.55 103.59 6.52
N VAL A 31 -5.61 104.24 6.05
CA VAL A 31 -6.93 103.61 5.82
C VAL A 31 -6.84 102.52 4.76
N LEU A 32 -6.08 102.77 3.64
CA LEU A 32 -5.94 101.74 2.62
C LEU A 32 -5.10 100.55 3.07
N LYS A 33 -4.09 100.76 3.94
CA LYS A 33 -3.26 99.72 4.48
C LYS A 33 -4.01 98.81 5.51
N VAL A 34 -5.05 99.33 6.17
CA VAL A 34 -5.83 98.56 7.12
C VAL A 34 -7.05 97.92 6.39
N MET A 35 -7.66 98.68 5.46
CA MET A 35 -8.88 98.12 4.77
C MET A 35 -8.57 97.01 3.79
N VAL A 36 -7.46 97.05 3.06
CA VAL A 36 -7.06 96.03 2.06
C VAL A 36 -6.83 94.66 2.76
N PRO A 37 -6.03 94.53 3.82
CA PRO A 37 -5.85 93.26 4.49
C PRO A 37 -7.15 92.76 5.18
N LEU A 38 -8.03 93.67 5.67
CA LEU A 38 -9.30 93.31 6.27
C LEU A 38 -10.32 92.83 5.20
N LEU A 39 -10.27 93.40 4.04
CA LEU A 39 -11.08 92.98 2.89
C LEU A 39 -10.59 91.62 2.32
N ILE A 40 -9.28 91.42 2.27
CA ILE A 40 -8.71 90.12 1.91
C ILE A 40 -9.01 89.06 2.92
N LEU A 41 -8.96 89.39 4.23
CA LEU A 41 -9.32 88.47 5.29
C LEU A 41 -10.84 88.12 5.22
N GLY A 42 -11.70 89.14 5.02
CA GLY A 42 -13.13 88.97 4.82
C GLY A 42 -13.45 88.10 3.58
N ALA A 43 -12.77 88.36 2.50
CA ALA A 43 -12.92 87.55 1.27
C ALA A 43 -12.38 86.12 1.46
N GLY A 44 -11.29 86.00 2.23
CA GLY A 44 -10.77 84.64 2.59
C GLY A 44 -11.68 83.85 3.45
N ILE A 45 -12.30 84.50 4.47
CA ILE A 45 -13.32 83.85 5.33
C ILE A 45 -14.61 83.53 4.57
N ALA A 46 -15.06 84.45 3.70
CA ALA A 46 -16.23 84.19 2.82
C ALA A 46 -15.95 83.07 1.82
N GLY A 47 -14.74 83.06 1.23
CA GLY A 47 -14.31 82.00 0.29
C GLY A 47 -14.15 80.65 1.01
N ALA A 48 -13.58 80.63 2.22
CA ALA A 48 -13.48 79.46 3.02
C ALA A 48 -14.86 78.92 3.46
N SER A 49 -15.76 79.83 3.85
CA SER A 49 -17.14 79.45 4.21
C SER A 49 -17.95 78.99 2.99
N TYR A 50 -17.74 79.56 1.82
CA TYR A 50 -18.35 79.13 0.59
C TYR A 50 -17.84 77.73 0.13
N ILE A 51 -16.56 77.51 0.24
CA ILE A 51 -15.94 76.20 -0.08
C ILE A 51 -16.35 75.16 0.97
N SER A 52 -16.44 75.49 2.26
CA SER A 52 -16.90 74.64 3.29
C SER A 52 -18.39 74.24 3.18
N ASN A 53 -19.25 75.17 2.70
CA ASN A 53 -20.68 74.93 2.50
C ASN A 53 -21.03 74.35 1.13
N THR A 54 -20.14 74.49 0.12
CA THR A 54 -20.31 73.93 -1.22
C THR A 54 -19.40 72.73 -1.44
N GLY A 55 -18.66 72.25 -0.44
CA GLY A 55 -17.88 71.01 -0.54
C GLY A 55 -18.80 69.87 -0.93
N PRO A 56 -18.44 69.11 -1.96
CA PRO A 56 -19.23 67.93 -2.34
C PRO A 56 -19.30 67.02 -1.12
N THR A 57 -20.48 66.91 -0.49
CA THR A 57 -20.76 65.86 0.49
C THR A 57 -20.62 64.53 -0.30
N ALA A 58 -19.49 63.88 -0.12
CA ALA A 58 -19.34 62.48 -0.57
C ALA A 58 -20.49 61.69 0.07
N GLY A 59 -21.55 61.50 -0.69
CA GLY A 59 -22.64 60.61 -0.29
C GLY A 59 -21.95 59.28 0.05
N LYS A 60 -22.06 58.87 1.32
CA LYS A 60 -21.73 57.50 1.72
C LYS A 60 -22.54 56.60 0.80
N LYS A 61 -21.96 56.18 -0.34
CA LYS A 61 -22.47 55.03 -1.09
C LYS A 61 -22.45 53.91 -0.05
N GLN A 62 -23.64 53.53 0.41
CA GLN A 62 -23.75 52.24 1.14
C GLN A 62 -23.03 51.22 0.28
N PRO A 63 -22.06 50.44 0.83
CA PRO A 63 -21.42 49.40 0.08
C PRO A 63 -22.55 48.53 -0.48
N VAL A 64 -22.72 48.53 -1.79
CA VAL A 64 -23.57 47.57 -2.44
C VAL A 64 -23.02 46.23 -2.00
N LYS A 65 -23.78 45.54 -1.17
CA LYS A 65 -23.42 44.17 -0.73
C LYS A 65 -23.53 43.29 -1.99
N THR A 66 -22.50 43.33 -2.82
CA THR A 66 -22.36 42.46 -3.98
C THR A 66 -22.30 41.03 -3.46
N ALA A 67 -23.32 40.25 -3.73
CA ALA A 67 -23.33 38.84 -3.41
C ALA A 67 -22.20 38.16 -4.17
N SER A 68 -21.30 37.51 -3.45
CA SER A 68 -20.20 36.73 -4.05
C SER A 68 -20.75 35.55 -4.84
N LEU A 69 -20.30 35.38 -6.07
CA LEU A 69 -20.67 34.24 -6.91
C LEU A 69 -19.99 32.99 -6.43
N VAL A 70 -20.75 31.92 -6.15
CA VAL A 70 -20.24 30.65 -5.62
C VAL A 70 -20.70 29.48 -6.46
N GLN A 71 -19.84 28.49 -6.59
CA GLN A 71 -20.19 27.18 -7.14
C GLN A 71 -20.63 26.28 -5.99
N VAL A 72 -21.72 25.57 -6.18
CA VAL A 72 -22.29 24.67 -5.18
C VAL A 72 -22.45 23.26 -5.71
N GLU A 73 -22.34 22.29 -4.81
CA GLU A 73 -22.66 20.88 -5.02
C GLU A 73 -23.77 20.48 -4.05
N THR A 74 -24.82 19.86 -4.55
CA THR A 74 -25.91 19.38 -3.69
C THR A 74 -25.47 18.15 -2.92
N LEU A 75 -25.63 18.19 -1.61
CA LEU A 75 -25.28 17.11 -0.72
C LEU A 75 -26.33 16.02 -0.72
N HIS A 76 -25.88 14.78 -0.87
CA HIS A 76 -26.75 13.61 -0.73
C HIS A 76 -26.19 12.66 0.32
N GLN A 77 -27.09 12.22 1.20
CA GLN A 77 -26.75 11.22 2.18
C GLN A 77 -26.60 9.84 1.50
N SER A 78 -25.48 9.21 1.70
CA SER A 78 -25.13 7.94 1.06
C SER A 78 -24.56 6.91 2.03
N SER A 79 -24.40 5.69 1.53
CA SER A 79 -23.68 4.64 2.25
C SER A 79 -22.36 4.39 1.55
N GLU A 80 -21.28 4.89 2.12
CA GLU A 80 -19.95 4.87 1.54
C GLU A 80 -19.04 3.80 2.20
N ARG A 81 -18.20 3.19 1.40
CA ARG A 81 -17.18 2.28 1.89
C ARG A 81 -15.87 3.03 2.06
N VAL A 82 -15.28 2.92 3.26
CA VAL A 82 -13.93 3.42 3.50
C VAL A 82 -12.95 2.64 2.65
N VAL A 83 -12.07 3.33 1.94
CA VAL A 83 -10.95 2.72 1.20
C VAL A 83 -9.65 3.18 1.85
N VAL A 84 -8.85 2.22 2.30
CA VAL A 84 -7.54 2.51 2.88
C VAL A 84 -6.49 2.26 1.81
N SER A 85 -5.93 3.33 1.26
CA SER A 85 -4.79 3.25 0.34
C SER A 85 -3.49 3.12 1.12
N ALA A 86 -2.66 2.19 0.73
CA ALA A 86 -1.36 1.93 1.33
C ALA A 86 -0.38 1.38 0.29
N MET A 87 0.88 1.31 0.67
CA MET A 87 1.92 0.68 -0.14
C MET A 87 2.35 -0.63 0.51
N GLY A 88 2.81 -1.57 -0.30
CA GLY A 88 3.29 -2.84 0.19
C GLY A 88 4.33 -3.47 -0.72
N THR A 89 5.10 -4.40 -0.17
CA THR A 89 6.13 -5.16 -0.88
C THR A 89 5.66 -6.60 -1.08
N VAL A 90 5.80 -7.08 -2.30
CA VAL A 90 5.47 -8.46 -2.65
C VAL A 90 6.52 -9.41 -2.07
N ALA A 91 6.08 -10.45 -1.40
CA ALA A 91 6.91 -11.51 -0.84
C ALA A 91 6.35 -12.88 -1.23
N ALA A 92 7.21 -13.87 -1.29
CA ALA A 92 6.77 -15.24 -1.47
C ALA A 92 5.99 -15.74 -0.24
N ALA A 93 4.91 -16.49 -0.46
CA ALA A 93 4.20 -17.17 0.63
C ALA A 93 4.99 -18.35 1.18
N ARG A 94 5.79 -19.01 0.32
CA ARG A 94 6.66 -20.13 0.65
C ARG A 94 8.00 -19.98 -0.03
N THR A 95 9.06 -20.17 0.72
CA THR A 95 10.43 -20.24 0.20
C THR A 95 11.15 -21.36 0.92
N ILE A 96 11.80 -22.23 0.19
CA ILE A 96 12.61 -23.31 0.75
C ILE A 96 14.00 -23.33 0.10
N ALA A 97 14.99 -23.60 0.91
CA ALA A 97 16.29 -24.06 0.43
C ALA A 97 16.22 -25.58 0.25
N LEU A 98 16.20 -26.02 -0.99
CA LEU A 98 16.20 -27.44 -1.34
C LEU A 98 17.60 -28.01 -1.08
N LYS A 99 17.70 -29.05 -0.24
CA LYS A 99 18.95 -29.68 0.14
C LYS A 99 18.98 -31.14 -0.23
N ALA A 100 20.18 -31.65 -0.51
CA ALA A 100 20.39 -33.08 -0.71
C ALA A 100 20.22 -33.83 0.63
N CYS A 101 19.49 -34.94 0.62
CA CYS A 101 19.34 -35.82 1.76
C CYS A 101 20.43 -36.92 1.75
N VAL A 102 20.96 -37.23 0.59
CA VAL A 102 21.96 -38.27 0.34
C VAL A 102 23.11 -37.73 -0.51
N SER A 103 24.28 -38.34 -0.46
CA SER A 103 25.44 -37.90 -1.19
C SER A 103 25.55 -38.64 -2.53
N GLY A 104 26.19 -38.03 -3.52
CA GLY A 104 26.47 -38.70 -4.80
C GLY A 104 26.63 -37.72 -5.95
N LYS A 105 26.81 -38.25 -7.14
CA LYS A 105 26.95 -37.47 -8.37
C LYS A 105 25.57 -37.18 -8.97
N VAL A 106 25.32 -35.98 -9.43
CA VAL A 106 24.10 -35.62 -10.18
C VAL A 106 24.23 -36.18 -11.60
N ILE A 107 23.31 -37.10 -11.97
CA ILE A 107 23.32 -37.79 -13.26
C ILE A 107 22.22 -37.32 -14.21
N ALA A 108 21.17 -36.68 -13.69
CA ALA A 108 20.08 -36.17 -14.52
C ALA A 108 19.47 -34.91 -13.88
N LEU A 109 19.05 -33.99 -14.75
CA LEU A 109 18.36 -32.74 -14.38
C LEU A 109 17.07 -32.61 -15.21
N ASN A 110 16.04 -32.03 -14.57
CA ASN A 110 14.84 -31.59 -15.29
C ASN A 110 15.20 -30.41 -16.20
N PRO A 111 14.73 -30.38 -17.47
CA PRO A 111 14.96 -29.24 -18.37
C PRO A 111 14.45 -27.90 -17.82
N GLU A 112 13.38 -27.90 -17.04
CA GLU A 112 12.83 -26.72 -16.35
C GLU A 112 13.59 -26.33 -15.07
N PHE A 113 14.60 -27.10 -14.66
CA PHE A 113 15.46 -26.79 -13.51
C PHE A 113 16.54 -25.76 -13.90
N ILE A 114 16.07 -24.58 -14.25
CA ILE A 114 16.84 -23.38 -14.58
C ILE A 114 16.28 -22.21 -13.76
N GLU A 115 17.07 -21.17 -13.52
CA GLU A 115 16.58 -19.98 -12.82
C GLU A 115 15.37 -19.38 -13.57
N GLY A 116 14.27 -19.13 -12.86
CA GLY A 116 12.99 -18.69 -13.42
C GLY A 116 12.11 -19.82 -13.96
N GLY A 117 12.62 -21.06 -14.05
CA GLY A 117 11.86 -22.21 -14.53
C GLY A 117 10.73 -22.62 -13.56
N PHE A 118 9.64 -23.14 -14.10
CA PHE A 118 8.47 -23.56 -13.33
C PHE A 118 8.42 -25.08 -13.17
N LEU A 119 8.39 -25.51 -11.92
CA LEU A 119 8.28 -26.91 -11.52
C LEU A 119 6.90 -27.16 -10.90
N LYS A 120 6.17 -28.14 -11.42
CA LYS A 120 4.93 -28.61 -10.80
C LYS A 120 5.23 -29.39 -9.54
N GLN A 121 4.29 -29.40 -8.61
CA GLN A 121 4.34 -30.28 -7.45
C GLN A 121 4.61 -31.73 -7.89
N ASP A 122 5.45 -32.44 -7.15
CA ASP A 122 5.92 -33.81 -7.36
C ASP A 122 6.70 -34.02 -8.67
N ALA A 123 6.93 -32.96 -9.46
CA ALA A 123 7.80 -33.06 -10.62
C ALA A 123 9.24 -33.39 -10.15
N TYR A 124 9.88 -34.28 -10.89
CA TYR A 124 11.28 -34.57 -10.74
C TYR A 124 12.11 -33.31 -11.01
N ILE A 125 13.08 -33.03 -10.13
CA ILE A 125 14.01 -31.91 -10.25
C ILE A 125 15.38 -32.39 -10.75
N LEU A 126 15.97 -33.30 -10.00
CA LEU A 126 17.26 -33.90 -10.32
C LEU A 126 17.36 -35.33 -9.76
N GLN A 127 18.31 -36.08 -10.28
CA GLN A 127 18.61 -37.42 -9.81
C GLN A 127 20.09 -37.53 -9.45
N ILE A 128 20.34 -38.00 -8.26
CA ILE A 128 21.65 -38.43 -7.77
C ILE A 128 21.87 -39.88 -8.22
N ASP A 129 23.11 -40.28 -8.50
CA ASP A 129 23.45 -41.63 -8.91
C ASP A 129 22.91 -42.67 -7.92
N PRO A 130 21.99 -43.54 -8.32
CA PRO A 130 21.37 -44.52 -7.44
C PRO A 130 22.09 -45.84 -7.33
N GLU A 131 23.21 -46.06 -8.06
CA GLU A 131 23.80 -47.38 -8.18
C GLU A 131 24.31 -47.94 -6.82
N ASP A 132 25.00 -47.14 -6.03
CA ASP A 132 25.48 -47.52 -4.71
C ASP A 132 24.31 -47.83 -3.75
N TYR A 133 23.24 -47.05 -3.84
CA TYR A 133 22.04 -47.24 -3.04
C TYR A 133 21.25 -48.50 -3.44
N LYS A 134 21.19 -48.84 -4.73
CA LYS A 134 20.59 -50.10 -5.21
C LYS A 134 21.37 -51.31 -4.69
N LEU A 135 22.70 -51.22 -4.69
CA LEU A 135 23.54 -52.27 -4.12
C LEU A 135 23.34 -52.43 -2.60
N ALA A 136 23.21 -51.32 -1.87
CA ALA A 136 22.93 -51.34 -0.44
C ALA A 136 21.54 -51.99 -0.15
N VAL A 137 20.48 -51.65 -0.92
CA VAL A 137 19.18 -52.30 -0.79
C VAL A 137 19.27 -53.79 -1.02
N LYS A 138 20.00 -54.23 -2.07
CA LYS A 138 20.17 -55.67 -2.35
C LYS A 138 20.94 -56.38 -1.24
N GLU A 139 21.97 -55.76 -0.65
CA GLU A 139 22.68 -56.29 0.50
C GLU A 139 21.74 -56.49 1.71
N LYS A 140 20.97 -55.45 2.06
CA LYS A 140 20.03 -55.49 3.19
C LYS A 140 18.90 -56.51 2.97
N GLN A 141 18.42 -56.64 1.73
CA GLN A 141 17.45 -57.67 1.35
C GLN A 141 17.99 -59.11 1.62
N SER A 142 19.30 -59.30 1.35
CA SER A 142 19.95 -60.60 1.67
C SER A 142 20.04 -60.83 3.15
N GLN A 143 20.26 -59.79 3.98
CA GLN A 143 20.30 -59.86 5.45
C GLN A 143 18.89 -60.25 5.99
N VAL A 144 17.81 -59.67 5.49
CA VAL A 144 16.40 -60.04 5.83
C VAL A 144 16.14 -61.49 5.49
N THR A 145 16.61 -61.96 4.32
CA THR A 145 16.45 -63.35 3.89
C THR A 145 17.16 -64.31 4.86
N ASN A 146 18.39 -63.97 5.29
CA ASN A 146 19.16 -64.78 6.26
C ASN A 146 18.45 -64.79 7.65
N ALA A 147 18.05 -63.64 8.18
CA ALA A 147 17.32 -63.52 9.45
C ALA A 147 15.97 -64.29 9.41
N THR A 148 15.27 -64.23 8.27
CA THR A 148 14.04 -65.00 8.04
C THR A 148 14.32 -66.53 8.10
N TYR A 149 15.46 -66.96 7.51
CA TYR A 149 15.87 -68.36 7.59
C TYR A 149 16.21 -68.80 9.02
N GLU A 150 16.96 -67.97 9.78
CA GLU A 150 17.28 -68.19 11.18
C GLU A 150 16.01 -68.32 12.05
N LEU A 151 15.03 -67.42 11.86
CA LEU A 151 13.76 -67.47 12.55
C LEU A 151 13.01 -68.78 12.23
N LYS A 152 12.95 -69.21 10.96
CA LYS A 152 12.32 -70.47 10.57
C LYS A 152 12.98 -71.69 11.18
N LEU A 153 14.34 -71.65 11.27
CA LEU A 153 15.11 -72.72 11.90
C LEU A 153 14.81 -72.79 13.40
N GLU A 154 14.73 -71.62 14.09
CA GLU A 154 14.46 -71.56 15.52
C GLU A 154 13.00 -71.96 15.82
N LEU A 155 12.05 -71.63 14.99
CA LEU A 155 10.67 -72.13 15.06
C LEU A 155 10.61 -73.66 14.98
N GLY A 156 11.41 -74.28 14.09
CA GLY A 156 11.56 -75.72 13.99
C GLY A 156 12.14 -76.34 15.26
N HIS A 157 13.19 -75.71 15.81
CA HIS A 157 13.79 -76.16 17.11
C HIS A 157 12.79 -76.01 18.27
N GLN A 158 12.03 -74.92 18.32
CA GLN A 158 11.00 -74.70 19.36
C GLN A 158 9.92 -75.75 19.27
N GLU A 159 9.44 -76.14 18.08
CA GLU A 159 8.46 -77.19 17.91
C GLU A 159 8.93 -78.55 18.43
N VAL A 160 10.23 -78.89 18.19
CA VAL A 160 10.83 -80.10 18.74
C VAL A 160 10.91 -80.01 20.26
N ALA A 161 11.43 -78.91 20.82
CA ALA A 161 11.56 -78.69 22.25
C ALA A 161 10.19 -78.74 22.97
N GLN A 162 9.13 -78.22 22.33
CA GLN A 162 7.78 -78.30 22.87
C GLN A 162 7.27 -79.75 22.96
N ARG A 163 7.52 -80.56 21.92
CA ARG A 163 7.15 -81.99 21.95
C ARG A 163 7.93 -82.78 23.01
N GLU A 164 9.23 -82.53 23.15
CA GLU A 164 10.08 -83.14 24.17
C GLU A 164 9.62 -82.77 25.59
N TRP A 165 9.28 -81.47 25.79
CA TRP A 165 8.77 -80.97 27.06
C TRP A 165 7.41 -81.63 27.45
N GLU A 166 6.49 -81.78 26.51
CA GLU A 166 5.22 -82.46 26.70
C GLU A 166 5.40 -83.92 27.05
N LEU A 167 6.40 -84.61 26.47
CA LEU A 167 6.70 -86.01 26.77
C LEU A 167 7.34 -86.19 28.16
N LEU A 168 8.18 -85.25 28.61
CA LEU A 168 8.88 -85.36 29.88
C LEU A 168 8.05 -84.92 31.10
N ASN A 169 7.19 -83.89 30.93
CA ASN A 169 6.47 -83.25 32.04
C ASN A 169 4.98 -83.64 32.16
N GLY A 170 4.54 -84.71 31.51
CA GLY A 170 3.16 -85.16 31.54
C GLY A 170 2.52 -85.17 32.93
N GLN A 171 1.88 -84.05 33.34
CA GLN A 171 0.99 -83.78 34.48
C GLN A 171 1.49 -82.95 35.66
N ASN A 172 2.76 -82.52 35.77
CA ASN A 172 3.16 -81.59 36.84
C ASN A 172 4.08 -80.44 36.31
N PRO A 173 3.60 -79.19 36.11
CA PRO A 173 4.41 -78.10 35.76
C PRO A 173 5.16 -77.52 36.97
N THR A 174 6.38 -78.00 37.22
CA THR A 174 7.26 -77.46 38.23
C THR A 174 8.17 -76.35 37.57
N ASN A 175 7.98 -75.12 38.03
CA ASN A 175 8.74 -73.90 37.69
C ASN A 175 8.55 -73.30 36.27
N VAL A 176 7.76 -72.26 36.23
CA VAL A 176 7.49 -71.49 35.01
C VAL A 176 8.73 -70.95 34.34
N ARG A 177 9.81 -70.55 35.09
CA ARG A 177 11.05 -69.98 34.54
C ARG A 177 11.92 -71.05 33.84
N ASP A 178 11.97 -72.23 34.37
CA ASP A 178 12.77 -73.32 33.75
C ASP A 178 12.07 -73.82 32.46
N GLY A 179 10.76 -73.72 32.39
CA GLY A 179 9.96 -74.05 31.21
C GLY A 179 10.20 -73.07 30.02
N GLU A 180 10.40 -71.80 30.28
CA GLU A 180 10.59 -70.83 29.19
C GLU A 180 11.92 -71.04 28.47
N LEU A 181 12.99 -71.30 29.19
CA LEU A 181 14.31 -71.61 28.61
C LEU A 181 14.30 -72.95 27.90
N ALA A 182 13.68 -73.97 28.50
CA ALA A 182 13.54 -75.29 27.89
C ALA A 182 12.71 -75.28 26.60
N LEU A 183 11.68 -74.47 26.58
CA LEU A 183 10.85 -74.18 25.36
C LEU A 183 11.47 -73.21 24.37
N ARG A 184 12.75 -72.80 24.60
CA ARG A 184 13.54 -71.92 23.70
C ARG A 184 12.88 -70.56 23.41
N LYS A 185 11.93 -70.11 24.27
CA LYS A 185 11.24 -68.79 24.03
C LYS A 185 12.19 -67.64 23.88
N PRO A 186 13.24 -67.43 24.73
CA PRO A 186 14.17 -66.33 24.56
C PRO A 186 14.98 -66.39 23.25
N HIS A 187 15.21 -67.59 22.70
CA HIS A 187 15.90 -67.76 21.42
C HIS A 187 15.01 -67.37 20.26
N LEU A 188 13.71 -67.72 20.32
CA LEU A 188 12.71 -67.26 19.36
C LEU A 188 12.55 -65.74 19.38
N GLU A 189 12.41 -65.15 20.57
CA GLU A 189 12.30 -63.72 20.73
C GLU A 189 13.54 -62.98 20.16
N ASN A 190 14.71 -63.58 20.36
CA ASN A 190 15.96 -63.02 19.78
C ASN A 190 15.98 -63.15 18.25
N ALA A 191 15.54 -64.26 17.69
CA ALA A 191 15.43 -64.43 16.24
C ALA A 191 14.41 -63.48 15.60
N GLU A 192 13.25 -63.28 16.26
CA GLU A 192 12.25 -62.28 15.85
C GLU A 192 12.80 -60.86 15.91
N ALA A 193 13.55 -60.53 16.98
CA ALA A 193 14.17 -59.20 17.12
C ALA A 193 15.25 -58.99 16.05
N ASN A 194 16.05 -60.01 15.69
CA ASN A 194 17.05 -59.94 14.63
C ASN A 194 16.40 -59.73 13.23
N LEU A 195 15.28 -60.40 12.96
CA LEU A 195 14.51 -60.17 11.72
C LEU A 195 13.96 -58.74 11.67
N ALA A 196 13.34 -58.28 12.76
CA ALA A 196 12.80 -56.92 12.82
C ALA A 196 13.91 -55.83 12.61
N ALA A 197 15.12 -56.09 13.16
CA ALA A 197 16.27 -55.21 12.95
C ALA A 197 16.75 -55.21 11.49
N ALA A 198 16.80 -56.38 10.85
CA ALA A 198 17.17 -56.47 9.44
C ALA A 198 16.15 -55.85 8.52
N GLU A 199 14.85 -55.97 8.82
CA GLU A 199 13.76 -55.28 8.07
C GLU A 199 13.85 -53.78 8.23
N ALA A 200 14.18 -53.25 9.41
CA ALA A 200 14.35 -51.84 9.65
C ALA A 200 15.57 -51.26 8.85
N GLU A 201 16.65 -52.03 8.79
CA GLU A 201 17.85 -51.65 7.97
C GLU A 201 17.52 -51.65 6.46
N LEU A 202 16.73 -52.61 5.98
CA LEU A 202 16.27 -52.65 4.61
C LEU A 202 15.37 -51.40 4.29
N ALA A 203 14.45 -51.10 5.17
CA ALA A 203 13.57 -49.93 4.99
C ALA A 203 14.40 -48.63 4.95
N GLN A 204 15.45 -48.51 5.75
CA GLN A 204 16.36 -47.37 5.71
C GLN A 204 17.10 -47.28 4.36
N ALA A 205 17.60 -48.38 3.84
CA ALA A 205 18.29 -48.42 2.55
C ALA A 205 17.34 -48.08 1.38
N GLU A 206 16.12 -48.57 1.42
CA GLU A 206 15.06 -48.21 0.46
C GLU A 206 14.73 -46.74 0.50
N LEU A 207 14.60 -46.14 1.67
CA LEU A 207 14.37 -44.72 1.86
C LEU A 207 15.52 -43.88 1.29
N ASP A 208 16.76 -44.30 1.51
CA ASP A 208 17.91 -43.58 0.97
C ASP A 208 18.01 -43.70 -0.56
N LEU A 209 17.59 -44.83 -1.13
CA LEU A 209 17.43 -44.98 -2.59
C LEU A 209 16.33 -44.05 -3.12
N GLU A 210 15.18 -43.94 -2.45
CA GLU A 210 14.10 -43.01 -2.83
C GLU A 210 14.60 -41.55 -2.82
N ARG A 211 15.40 -41.18 -1.84
CA ARG A 211 16.00 -39.84 -1.67
C ARG A 211 17.01 -39.46 -2.75
N THR A 212 17.45 -40.41 -3.58
CA THR A 212 18.29 -40.09 -4.75
C THR A 212 17.51 -39.33 -5.82
N VAL A 213 16.18 -39.45 -5.86
CA VAL A 213 15.32 -38.72 -6.77
C VAL A 213 14.67 -37.55 -6.05
N ILE A 214 15.12 -36.33 -6.36
CA ILE A 214 14.63 -35.12 -5.69
C ILE A 214 13.45 -34.55 -6.47
N ARG A 215 12.34 -34.30 -5.76
CA ARG A 215 11.08 -33.82 -6.34
C ARG A 215 10.67 -32.48 -5.72
N ALA A 216 9.88 -31.73 -6.48
CA ALA A 216 9.33 -30.46 -6.05
C ALA A 216 8.20 -30.68 -5.00
N PRO A 217 8.32 -30.14 -3.79
CA PRO A 217 7.31 -30.36 -2.74
C PRO A 217 6.00 -29.56 -2.96
N PHE A 218 6.01 -28.59 -3.86
CA PHE A 218 4.88 -27.76 -4.28
C PHE A 218 5.15 -27.15 -5.66
N ASN A 219 4.15 -26.51 -6.26
CA ASN A 219 4.36 -25.74 -7.49
C ASN A 219 5.34 -24.59 -7.23
N ALA A 220 6.51 -24.65 -7.83
CA ALA A 220 7.62 -23.76 -7.50
C ALA A 220 8.21 -23.08 -8.75
N ILE A 221 8.79 -21.91 -8.52
CA ILE A 221 9.76 -21.27 -9.40
C ILE A 221 11.14 -21.46 -8.80
N VAL A 222 12.10 -21.84 -9.64
CA VAL A 222 13.52 -21.92 -9.25
C VAL A 222 14.06 -20.49 -9.16
N ARG A 223 14.49 -20.10 -7.95
CA ARG A 223 15.07 -18.77 -7.71
C ARG A 223 16.56 -18.77 -7.97
N THR A 224 17.27 -19.74 -7.39
CA THR A 224 18.70 -20.00 -7.62
C THR A 224 18.93 -21.48 -7.85
N LYS A 225 19.93 -21.81 -8.66
CA LYS A 225 20.38 -23.17 -8.93
C LYS A 225 21.86 -23.28 -8.56
N ASP A 226 22.16 -24.11 -7.57
CA ASP A 226 23.51 -24.20 -6.99
C ASP A 226 24.28 -25.43 -7.49
N VAL A 227 23.64 -26.33 -8.28
CA VAL A 227 24.22 -27.58 -8.77
C VAL A 227 23.93 -27.77 -10.26
N ASP A 228 24.80 -28.50 -10.96
CA ASP A 228 24.65 -28.84 -12.37
C ASP A 228 24.90 -30.34 -12.64
N LEU A 229 24.62 -30.75 -13.86
CA LEU A 229 24.86 -32.13 -14.31
C LEU A 229 26.32 -32.48 -14.09
N GLY A 230 26.58 -33.59 -13.40
CA GLY A 230 27.93 -34.03 -13.06
C GLY A 230 28.50 -33.49 -11.77
N SER A 231 27.82 -32.57 -11.09
CA SER A 231 28.21 -32.07 -9.76
C SER A 231 28.20 -33.19 -8.74
N GLN A 232 29.22 -33.22 -7.86
CA GLN A 232 29.24 -34.07 -6.68
C GLN A 232 28.58 -33.31 -5.53
N VAL A 233 27.57 -33.91 -4.90
CA VAL A 233 26.86 -33.32 -3.75
C VAL A 233 27.03 -34.21 -2.52
N SER A 234 27.03 -33.58 -1.37
CA SER A 234 27.03 -34.22 -0.05
C SER A 234 25.67 -34.03 0.62
N ALA A 235 25.35 -34.87 1.60
CA ALA A 235 24.13 -34.66 2.41
C ALA A 235 24.17 -33.27 3.07
N GLN A 236 23.04 -32.54 3.03
CA GLN A 236 22.84 -31.17 3.49
C GLN A 236 23.33 -30.06 2.54
N ASP A 237 24.00 -30.38 1.43
CA ASP A 237 24.37 -29.37 0.44
C ASP A 237 23.10 -28.74 -0.16
N GLN A 238 23.12 -27.41 -0.35
CA GLN A 238 22.04 -26.70 -1.01
C GLN A 238 22.09 -26.94 -2.51
N LEU A 239 20.95 -27.35 -3.06
CA LEU A 239 20.80 -27.64 -4.49
C LEU A 239 20.15 -26.49 -5.24
N ALA A 240 19.21 -25.83 -4.58
CA ALA A 240 18.44 -24.71 -5.16
C ALA A 240 17.67 -23.95 -4.08
N GLU A 241 17.26 -22.74 -4.40
CA GLU A 241 16.20 -22.04 -3.68
C GLU A 241 14.90 -22.06 -4.50
N LEU A 242 13.84 -22.61 -3.92
CA LEU A 242 12.54 -22.72 -4.56
C LEU A 242 11.53 -21.79 -3.90
N VAL A 243 10.74 -21.11 -4.74
CA VAL A 243 9.69 -20.17 -4.32
C VAL A 243 8.34 -20.69 -4.80
N GLY A 244 7.35 -20.72 -3.91
CA GLY A 244 6.00 -21.16 -4.23
C GLY A 244 5.33 -20.26 -5.27
N ALA A 245 4.77 -20.87 -6.34
CA ALA A 245 4.15 -20.19 -7.47
C ALA A 245 2.63 -19.94 -7.31
N ASP A 246 1.97 -20.64 -6.39
CA ASP A 246 0.50 -20.61 -6.26
C ASP A 246 -0.03 -19.36 -5.57
N GLU A 247 0.74 -18.80 -4.63
CA GLU A 247 0.32 -17.70 -3.77
C GLU A 247 1.51 -16.81 -3.42
N TYR A 248 1.33 -15.49 -3.54
CA TYR A 248 2.26 -14.50 -2.98
C TYR A 248 1.55 -13.70 -1.88
N TRP A 249 2.35 -13.17 -1.00
CA TRP A 249 1.90 -12.25 0.05
C TRP A 249 2.38 -10.85 -0.24
N ILE A 250 1.56 -9.87 0.10
CA ILE A 250 1.98 -8.48 0.10
C ILE A 250 2.05 -8.04 1.55
N LYS A 251 3.23 -7.62 1.98
CA LYS A 251 3.45 -6.99 3.28
C LYS A 251 3.11 -5.52 3.15
N VAL A 252 1.98 -5.10 3.69
CA VAL A 252 1.44 -3.75 3.58
C VAL A 252 1.63 -3.01 4.89
N SER A 253 2.23 -1.82 4.84
CA SER A 253 2.43 -0.94 5.99
C SER A 253 1.29 0.08 6.08
N ILE A 254 0.63 0.14 7.23
CA ILE A 254 -0.58 0.95 7.46
C ILE A 254 -0.45 1.70 8.79
N PRO A 255 -0.82 2.99 8.86
CA PRO A 255 -0.94 3.70 10.12
C PRO A 255 -1.89 2.97 11.09
N VAL A 256 -1.48 2.87 12.36
CA VAL A 256 -2.22 2.10 13.39
C VAL A 256 -3.66 2.59 13.56
N ASP A 257 -3.90 3.90 13.45
CA ASP A 257 -5.22 4.53 13.55
C ASP A 257 -6.19 4.09 12.44
N ARG A 258 -5.68 3.63 11.30
CA ARG A 258 -6.48 3.14 10.18
C ARG A 258 -6.88 1.67 10.30
N LEU A 259 -6.25 0.89 11.20
CA LEU A 259 -6.59 -0.52 11.40
C LEU A 259 -8.05 -0.75 11.81
N LYS A 260 -8.65 0.18 12.55
CA LYS A 260 -10.07 0.10 12.97
C LYS A 260 -11.06 -0.01 11.80
N TRP A 261 -10.63 0.40 10.61
CA TRP A 261 -11.45 0.38 9.39
C TRP A 261 -11.35 -0.93 8.62
N ILE A 262 -10.31 -1.73 8.85
CA ILE A 262 -10.00 -2.94 8.10
C ILE A 262 -10.50 -4.15 8.88
N THR A 263 -11.13 -5.08 8.18
CA THR A 263 -11.49 -6.38 8.76
C THR A 263 -10.31 -7.32 8.61
N ILE A 264 -9.74 -7.70 9.75
CA ILE A 264 -8.61 -8.63 9.84
C ILE A 264 -9.15 -9.94 10.43
N PRO A 265 -8.95 -11.08 9.76
CA PRO A 265 -9.38 -12.36 10.28
C PRO A 265 -8.70 -12.69 11.61
N ARG A 266 -9.46 -13.13 12.59
CA ARG A 266 -8.92 -13.61 13.87
C ARG A 266 -8.61 -15.10 13.82
N THR A 267 -9.44 -15.86 13.13
CA THR A 267 -9.35 -17.31 12.96
C THR A 267 -9.19 -17.65 11.48
N ASN A 268 -8.57 -18.77 11.17
CA ASN A 268 -8.47 -19.26 9.79
C ASN A 268 -9.88 -19.59 9.28
N GLY A 269 -10.25 -18.98 8.14
CA GLY A 269 -11.57 -19.12 7.55
C GLY A 269 -12.47 -17.88 7.67
N ASP A 270 -12.19 -16.97 8.60
CA ASP A 270 -12.91 -15.70 8.64
C ASP A 270 -12.61 -14.85 7.39
N PRO A 271 -13.60 -14.18 6.81
CA PRO A 271 -13.38 -13.32 5.66
C PRO A 271 -12.64 -12.05 6.06
N GLY A 272 -11.46 -11.83 5.48
CA GLY A 272 -10.74 -10.56 5.60
C GLY A 272 -11.23 -9.50 4.60
N SER A 273 -10.81 -8.27 4.79
CA SER A 273 -11.06 -7.19 3.83
C SER A 273 -10.54 -7.55 2.44
N ARG A 274 -11.34 -7.28 1.42
CA ARG A 274 -10.89 -7.37 0.02
C ARG A 274 -9.92 -6.25 -0.29
N VAL A 275 -8.94 -6.56 -1.13
CA VAL A 275 -7.88 -5.63 -1.52
C VAL A 275 -7.82 -5.57 -3.04
N CYS A 276 -7.85 -4.37 -3.59
CA CYS A 276 -7.47 -4.10 -4.97
C CYS A 276 -5.97 -3.80 -5.00
N ILE A 277 -5.24 -4.49 -5.83
CA ILE A 277 -3.78 -4.39 -5.97
C ILE A 277 -3.51 -3.73 -7.30
N ILE A 278 -2.87 -2.59 -7.27
CA ILE A 278 -2.61 -1.73 -8.43
C ILE A 278 -1.10 -1.73 -8.67
N TYR A 279 -0.69 -2.17 -9.86
CA TYR A 279 0.71 -2.27 -10.25
C TYR A 279 0.88 -2.03 -11.75
N GLY A 280 2.12 -1.82 -12.22
CA GLY A 280 2.41 -1.46 -13.60
C GLY A 280 2.69 0.03 -13.74
N ASN A 281 2.43 0.59 -14.92
CA ASN A 281 2.64 2.00 -15.21
C ASN A 281 1.38 2.82 -14.91
N ASP A 282 1.55 4.09 -14.56
CA ASP A 282 0.43 5.01 -14.28
C ASP A 282 -0.53 5.19 -15.47
N SER A 283 -0.05 4.98 -16.71
CA SER A 283 -0.86 5.08 -17.94
C SER A 283 -1.75 3.86 -18.19
N GLU A 284 -1.32 2.67 -17.78
CA GLU A 284 -2.07 1.42 -17.91
C GLU A 284 -1.87 0.57 -16.63
N PRO A 285 -2.58 0.88 -15.55
CA PRO A 285 -2.47 0.13 -14.32
C PRO A 285 -3.13 -1.26 -14.48
N TYR A 286 -2.45 -2.28 -14.00
CA TYR A 286 -3.02 -3.61 -13.85
C TYR A 286 -3.64 -3.76 -12.48
N GLU A 287 -4.80 -4.37 -12.42
CA GLU A 287 -5.51 -4.65 -11.19
C GLU A 287 -5.58 -6.14 -10.90
N ARG A 288 -5.33 -6.48 -9.64
CA ARG A 288 -5.57 -7.82 -9.08
C ARG A 288 -6.33 -7.72 -7.79
N THR A 289 -7.03 -8.78 -7.47
CA THR A 289 -7.74 -8.89 -6.18
C THR A 289 -6.93 -9.74 -5.21
N GLY A 290 -6.86 -9.27 -3.98
CA GLY A 290 -6.30 -10.00 -2.85
C GLY A 290 -7.23 -9.96 -1.65
N THR A 291 -6.83 -10.59 -0.57
CA THR A 291 -7.59 -10.63 0.68
C THR A 291 -6.62 -10.45 1.85
N VAL A 292 -6.99 -9.62 2.82
CA VAL A 292 -6.25 -9.51 4.08
C VAL A 292 -6.34 -10.82 4.84
N ILE A 293 -5.20 -11.40 5.21
CA ILE A 293 -5.16 -12.70 5.90
C ILE A 293 -4.72 -12.60 7.36
N LYS A 294 -3.78 -11.69 7.67
CA LYS A 294 -3.20 -11.58 9.02
C LYS A 294 -2.73 -10.15 9.30
N LEU A 295 -2.70 -9.80 10.58
CA LEU A 295 -1.94 -8.69 11.13
C LEU A 295 -0.64 -9.27 11.70
N LEU A 296 0.49 -8.69 11.36
CA LEU A 296 1.76 -9.03 11.97
C LEU A 296 1.84 -8.45 13.39
N SER A 297 2.52 -9.14 14.28
CA SER A 297 2.60 -8.78 15.70
C SER A 297 3.55 -7.63 16.00
N ASP A 298 4.35 -7.22 15.02
CA ASP A 298 5.37 -6.18 15.13
C ASP A 298 4.99 -4.95 14.31
N LEU A 299 5.45 -3.80 14.78
CA LEU A 299 5.40 -2.57 14.01
C LEU A 299 6.65 -2.45 13.13
N GLU A 300 6.52 -1.77 12.02
CA GLU A 300 7.67 -1.38 11.21
C GLU A 300 8.60 -0.46 12.02
N THR A 301 9.90 -0.75 11.98
CA THR A 301 10.90 -0.03 12.79
C THR A 301 10.95 1.45 12.43
N GLU A 302 10.80 1.76 11.14
CA GLU A 302 10.74 3.12 10.60
C GLU A 302 9.26 3.51 10.42
N GLY A 303 8.80 4.53 11.16
CA GLY A 303 7.43 5.06 11.02
C GLY A 303 6.36 4.44 11.92
N ARG A 304 6.67 3.40 12.71
CA ARG A 304 5.74 2.73 13.65
C ARG A 304 4.40 2.34 13.02
N MET A 305 4.44 1.88 11.77
CA MET A 305 3.26 1.41 11.06
C MET A 305 2.96 -0.03 11.40
N ALA A 306 1.68 -0.36 11.49
CA ALA A 306 1.24 -1.74 11.58
C ALA A 306 1.39 -2.43 10.22
N ARG A 307 1.84 -3.69 10.23
CA ARG A 307 2.01 -4.49 9.02
C ARG A 307 0.92 -5.53 8.91
N ILE A 308 0.27 -5.57 7.77
CA ILE A 308 -0.71 -6.61 7.44
C ILE A 308 -0.22 -7.45 6.26
N LEU A 309 -0.67 -8.69 6.21
CA LEU A 309 -0.45 -9.59 5.08
C LEU A 309 -1.70 -9.66 4.21
N VAL A 310 -1.49 -9.48 2.92
CA VAL A 310 -2.52 -9.65 1.89
C VAL A 310 -2.13 -10.83 1.01
N SER A 311 -3.01 -11.81 0.89
CA SER A 311 -2.85 -12.98 0.04
C SER A 311 -3.28 -12.66 -1.39
N VAL A 312 -2.48 -13.08 -2.35
CA VAL A 312 -2.74 -12.99 -3.80
C VAL A 312 -2.57 -14.37 -4.42
N LYS A 313 -3.66 -14.92 -4.92
CA LYS A 313 -3.67 -16.21 -5.61
C LYS A 313 -3.28 -16.05 -7.08
N ASP A 314 -2.59 -17.06 -7.63
CA ASP A 314 -2.12 -17.07 -9.03
C ASP A 314 -1.34 -15.79 -9.42
N PRO A 315 -0.29 -15.41 -8.65
CA PRO A 315 0.42 -14.14 -8.85
C PRO A 315 1.07 -14.03 -10.22
N LEU A 316 1.45 -15.15 -10.79
CA LEU A 316 2.11 -15.24 -12.09
C LEU A 316 1.13 -15.37 -13.27
N GLY A 317 -0.17 -15.62 -13.00
CA GLY A 317 -1.19 -15.78 -14.03
C GLY A 317 -1.09 -17.11 -14.78
N LEU A 318 -0.50 -18.14 -14.18
CA LEU A 318 -0.28 -19.44 -14.78
C LEU A 318 -1.58 -20.23 -15.00
N LYS A 319 -2.59 -19.99 -14.13
CA LYS A 319 -3.90 -20.67 -14.17
C LYS A 319 -4.89 -19.94 -15.08
N THR A 320 -4.73 -18.63 -15.26
CA THR A 320 -5.69 -17.75 -15.95
C THR A 320 -5.14 -17.22 -17.25
N ARG A 321 -5.10 -18.07 -18.29
CA ARG A 321 -4.57 -17.71 -19.63
C ARG A 321 -5.36 -16.63 -20.39
N LYS A 322 -6.60 -16.32 -19.99
CA LYS A 322 -7.52 -15.44 -20.75
C LYS A 322 -7.31 -13.94 -20.54
N VAL A 323 -6.57 -13.52 -19.55
CA VAL A 323 -6.35 -12.10 -19.25
C VAL A 323 -4.86 -11.82 -19.33
N LYS A 324 -4.45 -10.97 -20.27
CA LYS A 324 -3.07 -10.52 -20.43
C LYS A 324 -2.70 -9.62 -19.24
N ARG A 325 -2.27 -10.21 -18.13
CA ARG A 325 -1.83 -9.51 -16.92
C ARG A 325 -0.33 -9.72 -16.77
N LEU A 326 0.38 -8.67 -16.39
CA LEU A 326 1.78 -8.82 -16.02
C LEU A 326 1.90 -9.68 -14.75
N PRO A 327 2.92 -10.55 -14.67
CA PRO A 327 3.19 -11.28 -13.42
C PRO A 327 3.58 -10.32 -12.31
N LEU A 328 3.20 -10.65 -11.07
CA LEU A 328 3.71 -9.98 -9.88
C LEU A 328 5.12 -10.50 -9.60
N LEU A 329 6.07 -9.59 -9.43
CA LEU A 329 7.44 -9.94 -9.12
C LEU A 329 7.68 -9.83 -7.61
N ILE A 330 8.47 -10.76 -7.06
CA ILE A 330 8.90 -10.70 -5.65
C ILE A 330 9.76 -9.46 -5.44
N SER A 331 9.63 -8.84 -4.27
CA SER A 331 10.25 -7.56 -3.90
C SER A 331 9.70 -6.34 -4.64
N GLN A 332 8.71 -6.50 -5.52
CA GLN A 332 8.04 -5.37 -6.16
C GLN A 332 7.28 -4.54 -5.13
N TYR A 333 7.42 -3.20 -5.23
CA TYR A 333 6.69 -2.23 -4.42
C TYR A 333 5.43 -1.80 -5.18
N ILE A 334 4.27 -1.96 -4.56
CA ILE A 334 2.97 -1.81 -5.22
C ILE A 334 1.97 -1.07 -4.34
N ARG A 335 1.00 -0.41 -5.00
CA ARG A 335 -0.12 0.24 -4.31
C ARG A 335 -1.23 -0.77 -4.05
N VAL A 336 -1.83 -0.67 -2.87
CA VAL A 336 -2.98 -1.48 -2.50
C VAL A 336 -4.10 -0.59 -1.96
N GLU A 337 -5.33 -0.92 -2.33
CA GLU A 337 -6.54 -0.28 -1.85
C GLU A 337 -7.38 -1.31 -1.11
N ILE A 338 -7.44 -1.15 0.20
CA ILE A 338 -8.10 -2.09 1.10
C ILE A 338 -9.54 -1.62 1.33
N GLN A 339 -10.49 -2.46 0.99
CA GLN A 339 -11.90 -2.20 1.23
C GLN A 339 -12.22 -2.34 2.72
N GLY A 340 -12.43 -1.20 3.35
CA GLY A 340 -12.78 -1.10 4.77
C GLY A 340 -14.26 -1.28 5.04
N ARG A 341 -14.68 -0.89 6.25
CA ARG A 341 -16.07 -0.95 6.70
C ARG A 341 -16.96 0.00 5.90
N LYS A 342 -18.22 -0.40 5.71
CA LYS A 342 -19.25 0.44 5.11
C LYS A 342 -19.83 1.36 6.17
N LEU A 343 -19.75 2.67 5.93
CA LEU A 343 -20.39 3.71 6.74
C LEU A 343 -21.77 4.00 6.15
N LYS A 344 -22.77 4.04 7.02
CA LYS A 344 -24.15 4.41 6.64
C LYS A 344 -24.41 5.85 7.05
N ASN A 345 -25.28 6.52 6.31
CA ASN A 345 -25.74 7.88 6.61
C ASN A 345 -24.57 8.86 6.73
N VAL A 346 -23.73 8.92 5.70
CA VAL A 346 -22.61 9.86 5.60
C VAL A 346 -22.76 10.72 4.35
N PHE A 347 -22.17 11.90 4.40
CA PHE A 347 -22.06 12.80 3.26
C PHE A 347 -20.63 12.70 2.71
N ARG A 348 -20.53 12.49 1.41
CA ARG A 348 -19.26 12.52 0.71
C ARG A 348 -19.06 13.93 0.17
N ILE A 349 -18.02 14.60 0.62
CA ILE A 349 -17.66 15.94 0.17
C ILE A 349 -16.25 15.95 -0.45
N PRO A 350 -16.00 16.80 -1.46
CA PRO A 350 -14.64 17.02 -1.97
C PRO A 350 -13.76 17.59 -0.87
N ARG A 351 -12.51 17.16 -0.80
CA ARG A 351 -11.57 17.69 0.19
C ARG A 351 -11.34 19.21 0.04
N THR A 352 -11.46 19.71 -1.18
CA THR A 352 -11.36 21.14 -1.51
C THR A 352 -12.47 21.99 -0.89
N ALA A 353 -13.62 21.40 -0.53
CA ALA A 353 -14.70 22.07 0.17
C ALA A 353 -14.49 22.16 1.68
N LEU A 354 -13.52 21.42 2.23
CA LEU A 354 -13.18 21.45 3.66
C LEU A 354 -12.27 22.66 3.96
N ARG A 355 -12.69 23.50 4.91
CA ARG A 355 -11.97 24.70 5.36
C ARG A 355 -11.52 24.53 6.81
N ASP A 356 -10.41 25.14 7.17
CA ASP A 356 -9.83 25.09 8.54
C ASP A 356 -9.80 23.68 9.15
N ASN A 357 -9.67 22.64 8.31
CA ASN A 357 -9.70 21.22 8.69
C ASN A 357 -11.01 20.66 9.25
N THR A 358 -11.98 21.48 9.67
CA THR A 358 -13.22 21.01 10.30
C THR A 358 -14.46 21.74 9.83
N LYS A 359 -14.32 22.81 9.03
CA LYS A 359 -15.45 23.65 8.60
C LYS A 359 -15.81 23.45 7.14
N VAL A 360 -17.06 23.67 6.84
CA VAL A 360 -17.60 23.72 5.48
C VAL A 360 -18.47 24.97 5.29
N TRP A 361 -18.66 25.36 4.06
CA TRP A 361 -19.48 26.49 3.68
C TRP A 361 -20.74 25.98 3.00
N ILE A 362 -21.88 26.37 3.55
CA ILE A 362 -23.20 26.01 3.01
C ILE A 362 -23.88 27.28 2.52
N SER A 363 -24.53 27.20 1.37
CA SER A 363 -25.45 28.25 0.92
C SER A 363 -26.82 27.99 1.56
N GLY A 364 -27.25 28.86 2.48
CA GLY A 364 -28.58 28.78 3.06
C GLY A 364 -29.66 29.09 2.01
N ASP A 365 -30.91 28.70 2.28
CA ASP A 365 -32.08 28.95 1.41
C ASP A 365 -32.37 30.46 1.25
N ASP A 366 -31.91 31.28 2.19
CA ASP A 366 -31.98 32.74 2.19
C ASP A 366 -30.82 33.39 1.38
N GLY A 367 -29.98 32.61 0.69
CA GLY A 367 -28.82 33.08 -0.08
C GLY A 367 -27.70 33.64 0.81
N ARG A 368 -27.57 33.18 2.03
CA ARG A 368 -26.53 33.56 2.97
C ARG A 368 -25.55 32.43 3.20
N LEU A 369 -24.28 32.80 3.44
CA LEU A 369 -23.24 31.88 3.79
C LEU A 369 -23.41 31.40 5.24
N ASP A 370 -23.51 30.09 5.41
CA ASP A 370 -23.46 29.42 6.72
C ASP A 370 -22.11 28.67 6.83
N ILE A 371 -21.27 29.13 7.78
CA ILE A 371 -19.98 28.49 8.10
C ILE A 371 -20.23 27.54 9.25
N ARG A 372 -20.16 26.26 8.97
CA ARG A 372 -20.53 25.20 9.92
C ARG A 372 -19.38 24.25 10.19
N GLU A 373 -19.21 23.86 11.45
CA GLU A 373 -18.30 22.80 11.84
C GLU A 373 -18.95 21.43 11.63
N VAL A 374 -18.16 20.47 11.12
CA VAL A 374 -18.66 19.14 10.74
C VAL A 374 -17.85 18.02 11.41
N ASP A 375 -18.53 16.92 11.72
CA ASP A 375 -17.94 15.72 12.30
C ASP A 375 -17.41 14.80 11.20
N ILE A 376 -16.08 14.78 11.04
CA ILE A 376 -15.39 14.03 10.00
C ILE A 376 -15.06 12.65 10.52
N VAL A 377 -15.59 11.63 9.85
CA VAL A 377 -15.34 10.23 10.19
C VAL A 377 -14.16 9.65 9.40
N TRP A 378 -14.01 10.07 8.13
CA TRP A 378 -12.94 9.58 7.26
C TRP A 378 -12.39 10.71 6.38
N ARG A 379 -11.07 10.68 6.18
CA ARG A 379 -10.36 11.59 5.27
C ARG A 379 -9.51 10.79 4.30
N ASP A 380 -9.73 11.07 3.02
CA ASP A 380 -8.92 10.53 1.94
C ASP A 380 -8.21 11.66 1.20
N THR A 381 -7.44 11.32 0.19
CA THR A 381 -6.69 12.28 -0.64
C THR A 381 -7.60 13.27 -1.34
N LEU A 382 -8.71 12.80 -1.91
CA LEU A 382 -9.64 13.60 -2.72
C LEU A 382 -10.97 13.90 -2.01
N THR A 383 -11.39 13.07 -1.07
CA THR A 383 -12.73 13.13 -0.47
C THR A 383 -12.69 13.03 1.05
N VAL A 384 -13.73 13.54 1.67
CA VAL A 384 -13.95 13.49 3.12
C VAL A 384 -15.34 12.95 3.37
N LEU A 385 -15.49 12.04 4.34
CA LEU A 385 -16.78 11.53 4.78
C LEU A 385 -17.19 12.21 6.09
N VAL A 386 -18.33 12.88 6.06
CA VAL A 386 -18.90 13.62 7.18
C VAL A 386 -20.12 12.86 7.69
N LYS A 387 -20.25 12.73 9.01
CA LYS A 387 -21.39 12.04 9.61
C LYS A 387 -22.44 12.98 10.15
N ASN A 388 -22.03 14.04 10.85
CA ASN A 388 -22.90 15.01 11.49
C ASN A 388 -22.55 16.43 11.05
N GLY A 389 -23.52 17.34 11.12
CA GLY A 389 -23.34 18.75 10.78
C GLY A 389 -23.89 19.14 9.39
N LEU A 390 -24.34 18.17 8.57
CA LEU A 390 -24.91 18.39 7.25
C LEU A 390 -26.30 17.76 7.14
N LYS A 391 -27.13 18.29 6.22
CA LYS A 391 -28.45 17.76 5.92
C LYS A 391 -28.54 17.38 4.44
N ASP A 392 -29.42 16.45 4.14
CA ASP A 392 -29.69 16.04 2.76
C ASP A 392 -30.33 17.19 1.96
N GLY A 393 -29.82 17.40 0.75
CA GLY A 393 -30.30 18.49 -0.13
C GLY A 393 -29.62 19.84 0.10
N GLU A 394 -28.77 20.03 1.12
CA GLU A 394 -28.06 21.31 1.33
C GLU A 394 -27.04 21.57 0.20
N ALA A 395 -26.86 22.87 -0.14
CA ALA A 395 -25.93 23.32 -1.17
C ALA A 395 -24.55 23.64 -0.57
N LEU A 396 -23.60 22.73 -0.76
CA LEU A 396 -22.19 22.86 -0.33
C LEU A 396 -21.43 23.78 -1.29
N ILE A 397 -20.79 24.82 -0.78
CA ILE A 397 -19.95 25.71 -1.58
C ILE A 397 -18.58 25.08 -1.78
N VAL A 398 -18.23 24.83 -3.04
CA VAL A 398 -16.94 24.22 -3.44
C VAL A 398 -15.92 25.23 -3.94
N SER A 399 -16.36 26.43 -4.34
CA SER A 399 -15.47 27.53 -4.78
C SER A 399 -14.84 28.26 -3.59
N ASP A 400 -13.74 28.96 -3.85
CA ASP A 400 -13.09 29.80 -2.85
C ASP A 400 -13.75 31.18 -2.73
N LEU A 401 -13.73 31.74 -1.52
CA LEU A 401 -14.15 33.09 -1.19
C LEU A 401 -12.98 33.85 -0.57
N ALA A 402 -12.70 35.06 -1.02
CA ALA A 402 -11.55 35.83 -0.56
C ALA A 402 -11.63 36.25 0.92
N ALA A 403 -12.82 36.50 1.45
CA ALA A 403 -13.03 36.89 2.85
C ALA A 403 -14.40 36.36 3.32
N PRO A 404 -14.52 35.07 3.67
CA PRO A 404 -15.78 34.48 4.10
C PRO A 404 -16.17 34.97 5.49
N VAL A 405 -17.36 35.52 5.60
CA VAL A 405 -17.97 35.92 6.88
C VAL A 405 -19.32 35.26 6.99
N ASN A 406 -19.60 34.66 8.14
CA ASN A 406 -20.86 34.01 8.40
C ASN A 406 -22.04 34.99 8.20
N GLY A 407 -23.08 34.60 7.45
CA GLY A 407 -24.22 35.44 7.12
C GLY A 407 -24.02 36.40 5.94
N MET A 408 -22.88 36.41 5.24
CA MET A 408 -22.69 37.21 4.03
C MET A 408 -23.57 36.71 2.88
N ASN A 409 -23.98 37.63 2.00
CA ASN A 409 -24.80 37.26 0.83
C ASN A 409 -23.94 36.51 -0.21
N VAL A 410 -24.43 35.38 -0.66
CA VAL A 410 -23.86 34.57 -1.74
C VAL A 410 -24.89 34.37 -2.85
N ARG A 411 -24.40 34.20 -4.07
CA ARG A 411 -25.25 33.91 -5.24
C ARG A 411 -24.69 32.68 -5.92
N ILE A 412 -25.56 31.69 -6.11
CA ILE A 412 -25.18 30.46 -6.78
C ILE A 412 -24.92 30.75 -8.26
N ALA A 413 -23.75 30.37 -8.76
CA ALA A 413 -23.47 30.38 -10.19
C ALA A 413 -24.36 29.34 -10.87
N GLN A 414 -25.24 29.78 -11.76
CA GLN A 414 -25.94 28.82 -12.61
C GLN A 414 -24.87 28.09 -13.48
N PRO A 415 -24.95 26.76 -13.62
CA PRO A 415 -24.09 26.07 -14.55
C PRO A 415 -24.38 26.63 -15.95
N SER A 416 -23.36 27.20 -16.58
CA SER A 416 -23.42 27.62 -17.98
C SER A 416 -23.71 26.37 -18.81
N GLY A 417 -24.94 26.14 -19.14
CA GLY A 417 -25.33 25.12 -20.09
C GLY A 417 -24.68 25.42 -21.44
N ASP A 418 -24.22 24.39 -22.10
CA ASP A 418 -23.81 24.37 -23.51
C ASP A 418 -22.44 25.00 -23.88
N VAL A 419 -21.38 24.25 -23.64
CA VAL A 419 -20.19 24.27 -24.52
C VAL A 419 -19.97 22.88 -25.12
N SER A 420 -20.99 22.30 -25.76
CA SER A 420 -20.81 21.06 -26.53
C SER A 420 -21.67 21.01 -27.80
N LYS A 421 -21.88 22.18 -28.45
CA LYS A 421 -22.53 22.22 -29.78
C LYS A 421 -21.96 23.29 -30.71
N SER A 422 -20.64 23.38 -30.87
CA SER A 422 -20.10 24.25 -31.91
C SER A 422 -18.72 23.81 -32.48
N VAL A 423 -18.44 22.53 -32.51
CA VAL A 423 -17.29 22.00 -33.30
C VAL A 423 -17.73 20.77 -34.08
N THR A 424 -18.82 20.88 -34.86
CA THR A 424 -19.11 19.85 -35.87
C THR A 424 -19.87 20.48 -37.04
N GLU A 425 -19.30 21.55 -37.63
CA GLU A 425 -19.75 21.99 -38.96
C GLU A 425 -18.64 22.87 -39.55
N GLN A 426 -17.63 22.25 -40.18
CA GLN A 426 -16.79 22.75 -41.27
C GLN A 426 -15.54 21.92 -41.41
N SER A 427 -15.66 20.77 -42.11
CA SER A 427 -14.64 20.28 -43.02
C SER A 427 -15.24 19.17 -43.89
N GLN A 428 -15.91 19.55 -44.95
CA GLN A 428 -16.06 18.69 -46.12
C GLN A 428 -14.71 18.60 -46.82
N PRO A 429 -14.24 17.46 -47.22
CA PRO A 429 -13.07 17.34 -48.07
C PRO A 429 -13.48 17.56 -49.51
N GLU A 430 -12.89 18.57 -50.10
CA GLU A 430 -12.92 18.91 -51.52
C GLU A 430 -12.28 17.76 -52.33
N LYS A 431 -13.08 17.19 -53.20
CA LYS A 431 -12.63 16.19 -54.20
C LYS A 431 -11.72 16.87 -55.20
N LEU A 432 -10.44 16.58 -55.19
CA LEU A 432 -9.55 16.82 -56.34
C LEU A 432 -9.51 15.56 -57.24
N SER A 433 -10.14 15.77 -58.38
CA SER A 433 -10.14 14.92 -59.58
C SER A 433 -8.80 15.02 -60.31
N LYS A 434 -8.29 13.85 -60.67
CA LYS A 434 -7.49 13.49 -61.86
C LYS A 434 -6.42 14.49 -62.40
N ARG A 435 -5.18 14.07 -62.32
CA ARG A 435 -4.36 13.70 -63.50
C ARG A 435 -3.18 12.85 -63.07
#